data_e03a519c967308f99c2bf24deebcce28
#
_entry.id   e03a519c967308f99c2bf24deebcce28
#
_cell.length_a   1.000
_cell.length_b   1.000
_cell.length_c   1.000
_cell.angle_alpha   90.00
_cell.angle_beta   90.00
_cell.angle_gamma   90.00
#
_symmetry.space_group_name_H-M   'P 1'
#
loop_
_entity.id
_entity.type
_entity.pdbx_description
1 polymer ?
#
loop_
_entity_poly.entity_id
_entity_poly.type
_entity_poly.pdbx_seq_one_letter_code
_entity_poly.pdbx_strand_id
1 'polypeptide(L)'
;MSNVKEKIKAVTSMRLFLPIVCLIAVLLVNLITTPGFFKISINNGVLYGYVVDIVNRASELVILAVGMTLVTAASGGQDISVGAVMAVAAAVCCQILSGGKVSVDALAAPLALGVVAALLASALCGAFNGFLVAKLNIQPMVATLILFTAGRGIAQLITSGQITYVRVGSYKVFGGYIGKIPVPVPIFLAIIVVLLVHLVLKKTCLLYTSPSPRDMR
;
A
#
# COMPACT_ATOMS: atom_id res chain seq x y z
N MET A 1 19.20 -33.32 25.12
CA MET A 1 19.73 -31.99 24.73
C MET A 1 19.94 -31.82 23.23
N SER A 2 20.13 -32.87 22.43
CA SER A 2 20.26 -32.78 20.96
C SER A 2 18.98 -32.28 20.27
N ASN A 3 17.82 -32.78 20.67
CA ASN A 3 16.51 -32.45 20.05
C ASN A 3 16.11 -30.98 20.21
N VAL A 4 16.58 -30.26 21.23
CA VAL A 4 16.29 -28.84 21.44
C VAL A 4 17.20 -27.98 20.54
N LYS A 5 18.48 -28.36 20.39
CA LYS A 5 19.43 -27.67 19.51
C LYS A 5 19.00 -27.76 18.03
N GLU A 6 18.50 -28.93 17.59
CA GLU A 6 17.99 -29.12 16.24
C GLU A 6 16.72 -28.31 15.98
N LYS A 7 15.79 -28.26 16.94
CA LYS A 7 14.60 -27.41 16.84
C LYS A 7 14.94 -25.91 16.79
N ILE A 8 15.88 -25.45 17.62
CA ILE A 8 16.36 -24.06 17.61
C ILE A 8 17.01 -23.75 16.26
N LYS A 9 17.86 -24.66 15.73
CA LYS A 9 18.50 -24.48 14.43
C LYS A 9 17.49 -24.47 13.27
N ALA A 10 16.45 -25.28 13.34
CA ALA A 10 15.36 -25.28 12.36
C ALA A 10 14.56 -23.97 12.40
N VAL A 11 14.28 -23.43 13.59
CA VAL A 11 13.56 -22.16 13.75
C VAL A 11 14.44 -20.98 13.32
N THR A 12 15.72 -20.95 13.68
CA THR A 12 16.65 -19.89 13.27
C THR A 12 16.97 -19.88 11.77
N SER A 13 16.82 -21.03 11.09
CA SER A 13 17.00 -21.14 9.64
C SER A 13 15.77 -20.72 8.82
N MET A 14 14.64 -20.45 9.46
CA MET A 14 13.44 -19.93 8.77
C MET A 14 13.67 -18.52 8.25
N ARG A 15 13.32 -18.25 6.99
CA ARG A 15 13.47 -16.92 6.36
C ARG A 15 12.76 -15.81 7.13
N LEU A 16 11.70 -16.15 7.87
CA LEU A 16 10.90 -15.20 8.66
C LEU A 16 11.41 -15.03 10.11
N PHE A 17 12.42 -15.77 10.55
CA PHE A 17 12.90 -15.71 11.93
C PHE A 17 13.39 -14.31 12.32
N LEU A 18 14.29 -13.74 11.53
CA LEU A 18 14.85 -12.42 11.80
C LEU A 18 13.80 -11.30 11.81
N PRO A 19 12.89 -11.20 10.81
CA PRO A 19 11.79 -10.23 10.85
C PRO A 19 10.89 -10.36 12.08
N ILE A 20 10.56 -11.58 12.49
CA ILE A 20 9.73 -11.83 13.68
C ILE A 20 10.44 -11.40 14.96
N VAL A 21 11.72 -11.74 15.11
CA VAL A 21 12.53 -11.33 16.27
C VAL A 21 12.63 -9.79 16.34
N CYS A 22 12.90 -9.13 15.22
CA CYS A 22 12.92 -7.66 15.16
C CYS A 22 11.57 -7.05 15.54
N LEU A 23 10.46 -7.62 15.04
CA LEU A 23 9.12 -7.16 15.40
C LEU A 23 8.85 -7.29 16.90
N ILE A 24 9.18 -8.45 17.49
CA ILE A 24 9.02 -8.67 18.93
C ILE A 24 9.89 -7.70 19.73
N ALA A 25 11.14 -7.48 19.32
CA ALA A 25 12.04 -6.55 19.98
C ALA A 25 11.50 -5.12 19.97
N VAL A 26 11.00 -4.65 18.81
CA VAL A 26 10.36 -3.32 18.69
C VAL A 26 9.11 -3.21 19.55
N LEU A 27 8.26 -4.25 19.58
CA LEU A 27 7.07 -4.26 20.44
C LEU A 27 7.43 -4.20 21.92
N LEU A 28 8.46 -4.94 22.37
CA LEU A 28 8.93 -4.90 23.74
C LEU A 28 9.49 -3.53 24.13
N VAL A 29 10.28 -2.90 23.26
CA VAL A 29 10.78 -1.55 23.49
C VAL A 29 9.62 -0.57 23.62
N ASN A 30 8.63 -0.62 22.74
CA ASN A 30 7.45 0.24 22.82
C ASN A 30 6.61 -0.03 24.08
N LEU A 31 6.51 -1.28 24.53
CA LEU A 31 5.81 -1.60 25.76
C LEU A 31 6.46 -0.97 27.00
N ILE A 32 7.81 -0.93 27.02
CA ILE A 32 8.58 -0.35 28.13
C ILE A 32 8.57 1.20 28.09
N THR A 33 8.71 1.79 26.88
CA THR A 33 8.86 3.23 26.71
C THR A 33 7.53 3.99 26.71
N THR A 34 6.44 3.33 26.29
CA THR A 34 5.12 3.98 26.12
C THR A 34 4.10 3.39 27.10
N PRO A 35 3.81 4.08 28.22
CA PRO A 35 2.78 3.61 29.14
C PRO A 35 1.42 3.49 28.45
N GLY A 36 0.80 2.32 28.53
CA GLY A 36 -0.51 2.07 27.93
C GLY A 36 -0.47 1.76 26.42
N PHE A 37 0.65 1.35 25.85
CA PHE A 37 0.80 0.98 24.43
C PHE A 37 -0.28 0.00 23.94
N PHE A 38 -0.63 -1.02 24.72
CA PHE A 38 -1.70 -1.97 24.41
C PHE A 38 -3.09 -1.54 24.90
N LYS A 39 -3.22 -0.35 25.48
CA LYS A 39 -4.51 0.13 25.96
C LYS A 39 -5.39 0.51 24.79
N ILE A 40 -6.47 -0.25 24.60
CA ILE A 40 -7.52 0.05 23.63
C ILE A 40 -8.64 0.77 24.40
N SER A 41 -8.98 1.97 23.98
CA SER A 41 -10.10 2.73 24.54
C SER A 41 -11.19 2.89 23.49
N ILE A 42 -12.45 2.80 23.93
CA ILE A 42 -13.61 3.04 23.06
C ILE A 42 -14.14 4.44 23.42
N ASN A 43 -14.00 5.41 22.51
CA ASN A 43 -14.57 6.73 22.63
C ASN A 43 -15.59 6.95 21.51
N ASN A 44 -16.81 7.33 21.88
CA ASN A 44 -17.92 7.56 20.93
C ASN A 44 -18.20 6.37 19.98
N GLY A 45 -17.98 5.12 20.44
CA GLY A 45 -18.19 3.92 19.65
C GLY A 45 -17.05 3.59 18.68
N VAL A 46 -15.92 4.28 18.77
CA VAL A 46 -14.73 4.11 17.91
C VAL A 46 -13.56 3.60 18.76
N LEU A 47 -12.81 2.65 18.20
CA LEU A 47 -11.61 2.10 18.82
C LEU A 47 -10.43 3.06 18.64
N TYR A 48 -9.88 3.53 19.77
CA TYR A 48 -8.66 4.32 19.80
C TYR A 48 -7.55 3.55 20.53
N GLY A 49 -6.34 3.64 20.00
CA GLY A 49 -5.15 3.05 20.62
C GLY A 49 -4.01 2.92 19.62
N TYR A 50 -2.79 2.88 20.12
CA TYR A 50 -1.60 2.72 19.28
C TYR A 50 -1.64 1.47 18.41
N VAL A 51 -2.17 0.36 18.94
CA VAL A 51 -2.32 -0.90 18.19
C VAL A 51 -3.30 -0.73 17.03
N VAL A 52 -4.41 0.00 17.23
CA VAL A 52 -5.39 0.27 16.19
C VAL A 52 -4.78 1.12 15.07
N ASP A 53 -4.00 2.14 15.42
CA ASP A 53 -3.30 2.98 14.46
C ASP A 53 -2.23 2.20 13.67
N ILE A 54 -1.51 1.29 14.33
CA ILE A 54 -0.53 0.41 13.66
C ILE A 54 -1.24 -0.47 12.63
N VAL A 55 -2.34 -1.13 13.02
CA VAL A 55 -3.11 -2.01 12.12
C VAL A 55 -3.72 -1.20 10.97
N ASN A 56 -4.20 0.01 11.24
CA ASN A 56 -4.73 0.90 10.22
C ASN A 56 -3.67 1.26 9.16
N ARG A 57 -2.48 1.67 9.59
CA ARG A 57 -1.36 1.96 8.67
C ARG A 57 -0.83 0.72 7.98
N ALA A 58 -0.79 -0.42 8.67
CA ALA A 58 -0.40 -1.69 8.08
C ALA A 58 -1.36 -2.13 6.97
N SER A 59 -2.65 -1.81 7.05
CA SER A 59 -3.64 -2.17 6.03
C SER A 59 -3.35 -1.51 4.68
N GLU A 60 -2.86 -0.27 4.66
CA GLU A 60 -2.42 0.41 3.43
C GLU A 60 -1.22 -0.32 2.80
N LEU A 61 -0.25 -0.73 3.63
CA LEU A 61 0.91 -1.50 3.17
C LEU A 61 0.53 -2.89 2.66
N VAL A 62 -0.48 -3.53 3.24
CA VAL A 62 -1.00 -4.82 2.75
C VAL A 62 -1.57 -4.68 1.34
N ILE A 63 -2.35 -3.64 1.05
CA ILE A 63 -2.87 -3.38 -0.29
C ILE A 63 -1.72 -3.23 -1.30
N LEU A 64 -0.71 -2.43 -0.96
CA LEU A 64 0.46 -2.23 -1.82
C LEU A 64 1.26 -3.52 -2.01
N ALA A 65 1.46 -4.31 -0.94
CA ALA A 65 2.18 -5.58 -0.99
C ALA A 65 1.47 -6.61 -1.88
N VAL A 66 0.14 -6.67 -1.83
CA VAL A 66 -0.65 -7.55 -2.70
C VAL A 66 -0.49 -7.14 -4.17
N GLY A 67 -0.57 -5.84 -4.48
CA GLY A 67 -0.29 -5.32 -5.82
C GLY A 67 1.12 -5.66 -6.30
N MET A 68 2.12 -5.45 -5.43
CA MET A 68 3.52 -5.76 -5.70
C MET A 68 3.75 -7.26 -5.96
N THR A 69 3.06 -8.12 -5.23
CA THR A 69 3.14 -9.57 -5.45
C THR A 69 2.67 -9.97 -6.85
N LEU A 70 1.57 -9.36 -7.34
CA LEU A 70 1.08 -9.60 -8.70
C LEU A 70 2.09 -9.14 -9.76
N VAL A 71 2.67 -7.95 -9.60
CA VAL A 71 3.67 -7.41 -10.52
C VAL A 71 4.91 -8.30 -10.56
N THR A 72 5.43 -8.69 -9.39
CA THR A 72 6.61 -9.56 -9.28
C THR A 72 6.35 -10.94 -9.87
N ALA A 73 5.15 -11.50 -9.67
CA ALA A 73 4.77 -12.79 -10.26
C ALA A 73 4.68 -12.73 -11.79
N ALA A 74 4.22 -11.61 -12.35
CA ALA A 74 4.06 -11.45 -13.80
C ALA A 74 5.36 -11.07 -14.52
N SER A 75 6.20 -10.21 -13.93
CA SER A 75 7.41 -9.65 -14.56
C SER A 75 8.70 -10.38 -14.20
N GLY A 76 8.68 -11.22 -13.15
CA GLY A 76 9.89 -11.84 -12.59
C GLY A 76 10.87 -10.85 -11.95
N GLY A 77 10.52 -9.57 -11.85
CA GLY A 77 11.34 -8.50 -11.28
C GLY A 77 10.63 -7.67 -10.22
N GLN A 78 11.38 -6.82 -9.54
CA GLN A 78 10.85 -5.91 -8.53
C GLN A 78 10.43 -4.58 -9.17
N ASP A 79 9.30 -4.04 -8.70
CA ASP A 79 8.84 -2.69 -9.05
C ASP A 79 9.16 -1.70 -7.92
N ILE A 80 10.04 -0.75 -8.20
CA ILE A 80 10.46 0.27 -7.23
C ILE A 80 9.55 1.51 -7.32
N SER A 81 8.72 1.63 -8.38
CA SER A 81 7.93 2.84 -8.66
C SER A 81 6.66 2.99 -7.82
N VAL A 82 6.27 1.97 -7.04
CA VAL A 82 4.99 1.94 -6.29
C VAL A 82 4.74 3.21 -5.48
N GLY A 83 5.75 3.70 -4.74
CA GLY A 83 5.64 4.93 -3.95
C GLY A 83 5.46 6.19 -4.80
N ALA A 84 6.10 6.24 -5.97
CA ALA A 84 5.95 7.37 -6.90
C ALA A 84 4.59 7.36 -7.58
N VAL A 85 4.10 6.20 -7.99
CA VAL A 85 2.74 6.03 -8.55
C VAL A 85 1.68 6.43 -7.54
N MET A 86 1.84 6.04 -6.27
CA MET A 86 0.97 6.47 -5.18
C MET A 86 0.96 8.00 -5.02
N ALA A 87 2.13 8.64 -5.11
CA ALA A 87 2.23 10.10 -5.04
C ALA A 87 1.52 10.79 -6.23
N VAL A 88 1.67 10.27 -7.46
CA VAL A 88 0.95 10.78 -8.64
C VAL A 88 -0.56 10.61 -8.49
N ALA A 89 -1.02 9.44 -8.06
CA ALA A 89 -2.44 9.17 -7.82
C ALA A 89 -3.04 10.12 -6.78
N ALA A 90 -2.33 10.31 -5.66
CA ALA A 90 -2.75 11.23 -4.60
C ALA A 90 -2.78 12.69 -5.11
N ALA A 91 -1.77 13.12 -5.86
CA ALA A 91 -1.71 14.45 -6.46
C ALA A 91 -2.89 14.73 -7.40
N VAL A 92 -3.18 13.78 -8.30
CA VAL A 92 -4.33 13.88 -9.23
C VAL A 92 -5.65 13.93 -8.46
N CYS A 93 -5.84 13.03 -7.49
CA CYS A 93 -7.05 13.00 -6.66
C CYS A 93 -7.25 14.34 -5.92
N CYS A 94 -6.24 14.78 -5.19
CA CYS A 94 -6.31 16.01 -4.41
C CYS A 94 -6.53 17.24 -5.30
N GLN A 95 -5.87 17.31 -6.46
CA GLN A 95 -6.00 18.44 -7.38
C GLN A 95 -7.42 18.56 -7.95
N ILE A 96 -8.06 17.44 -8.30
CA ILE A 96 -9.44 17.42 -8.78
C ILE A 96 -10.40 17.79 -7.66
N LEU A 97 -10.22 17.24 -6.46
CA LEU A 97 -11.09 17.51 -5.31
C LEU A 97 -10.96 18.94 -4.78
N SER A 98 -9.77 19.54 -4.91
CA SER A 98 -9.51 20.91 -4.46
C SER A 98 -9.83 21.97 -5.53
N GLY A 99 -10.01 21.56 -6.80
CA GLY A 99 -10.14 22.50 -7.91
C GLY A 99 -8.91 23.41 -8.07
N GLY A 100 -7.73 22.92 -7.76
CA GLY A 100 -6.48 23.68 -7.86
C GLY A 100 -6.16 24.58 -6.67
N LYS A 101 -6.96 24.56 -5.59
CA LYS A 101 -6.72 25.37 -4.39
C LYS A 101 -5.87 24.60 -3.37
N VAL A 102 -5.04 25.32 -2.61
CA VAL A 102 -4.16 24.72 -1.59
C VAL A 102 -4.94 24.17 -0.39
N SER A 103 -6.03 24.81 0.00
CA SER A 103 -6.88 24.34 1.10
C SER A 103 -8.35 24.53 0.76
N VAL A 104 -9.15 23.48 0.98
CA VAL A 104 -10.58 23.48 0.70
C VAL A 104 -11.38 22.83 1.83
N ASP A 105 -12.49 23.48 2.20
CA ASP A 105 -13.47 22.97 3.17
C ASP A 105 -14.72 22.39 2.48
N ALA A 106 -14.83 22.55 1.15
CA ALA A 106 -15.85 21.94 0.30
C ALA A 106 -15.20 21.33 -0.93
N LEU A 107 -15.70 20.20 -1.40
CA LEU A 107 -15.18 19.53 -2.61
C LEU A 107 -15.57 20.33 -3.86
N ALA A 108 -14.59 20.58 -4.72
CA ALA A 108 -14.83 21.21 -6.04
C ALA A 108 -15.45 20.22 -7.05
N ALA A 109 -15.22 18.91 -6.85
CA ALA A 109 -15.75 17.86 -7.71
C ALA A 109 -16.25 16.68 -6.86
N PRO A 110 -17.14 15.82 -7.41
CA PRO A 110 -17.59 14.60 -6.72
C PRO A 110 -16.38 13.72 -6.33
N LEU A 111 -16.44 13.16 -5.12
CA LEU A 111 -15.39 12.29 -4.60
C LEU A 111 -15.06 11.12 -5.54
N ALA A 112 -16.10 10.51 -6.13
CA ALA A 112 -15.95 9.42 -7.09
C ALA A 112 -15.09 9.81 -8.30
N LEU A 113 -15.21 11.06 -8.79
CA LEU A 113 -14.39 11.54 -9.90
C LEU A 113 -12.91 11.60 -9.54
N GLY A 114 -12.59 12.10 -8.35
CA GLY A 114 -11.20 12.13 -7.86
C GLY A 114 -10.60 10.73 -7.74
N VAL A 115 -11.36 9.77 -7.20
CA VAL A 115 -10.93 8.37 -7.05
C VAL A 115 -10.74 7.71 -8.42
N VAL A 116 -11.69 7.85 -9.34
CA VAL A 116 -11.59 7.28 -10.70
C VAL A 116 -10.39 7.87 -11.44
N ALA A 117 -10.17 9.17 -11.36
CA ALA A 117 -9.03 9.81 -11.99
C ALA A 117 -7.69 9.34 -11.41
N ALA A 118 -7.62 9.15 -10.10
CA ALA A 118 -6.43 8.58 -9.45
C ALA A 118 -6.14 7.15 -9.91
N LEU A 119 -7.19 6.31 -10.04
CA LEU A 119 -7.06 4.95 -10.56
C LEU A 119 -6.59 4.95 -12.03
N LEU A 120 -7.15 5.81 -12.86
CA LEU A 120 -6.73 5.97 -14.26
C LEU A 120 -5.28 6.45 -14.37
N ALA A 121 -4.86 7.43 -13.57
CA ALA A 121 -3.47 7.89 -13.52
C ALA A 121 -2.51 6.76 -13.11
N SER A 122 -2.88 5.97 -12.09
CA SER A 122 -2.10 4.80 -11.67
C SER A 122 -2.03 3.74 -12.77
N ALA A 123 -3.14 3.48 -13.45
CA ALA A 123 -3.20 2.52 -14.56
C ALA A 123 -2.31 2.95 -15.74
N LEU A 124 -2.29 4.25 -16.07
CA LEU A 124 -1.40 4.80 -17.10
C LEU A 124 0.08 4.65 -16.72
N CYS A 125 0.44 4.93 -15.46
CA CYS A 125 1.79 4.69 -14.95
C CYS A 125 2.18 3.21 -15.04
N GLY A 126 1.27 2.31 -14.65
CA GLY A 126 1.49 0.86 -14.75
C GLY A 126 1.60 0.39 -16.20
N ALA A 127 0.76 0.91 -17.11
CA ALA A 127 0.83 0.62 -18.54
C ALA A 127 2.17 1.09 -19.14
N PHE A 128 2.66 2.25 -18.73
CA PHE A 128 3.97 2.76 -19.15
C PHE A 128 5.10 1.81 -18.73
N ASN A 129 5.14 1.39 -17.45
CA ASN A 129 6.13 0.41 -16.98
C ASN A 129 5.99 -0.93 -17.73
N GLY A 130 4.76 -1.42 -17.91
CA GLY A 130 4.49 -2.65 -18.65
C GLY A 130 4.96 -2.57 -20.11
N PHE A 131 4.79 -1.44 -20.77
CA PHE A 131 5.29 -1.20 -22.11
C PHE A 131 6.84 -1.25 -22.18
N LEU A 132 7.52 -0.59 -21.24
CA LEU A 132 8.99 -0.60 -21.17
C LEU A 132 9.53 -2.01 -20.98
N VAL A 133 8.91 -2.80 -20.11
CA VAL A 133 9.36 -4.16 -19.81
C VAL A 133 8.99 -5.13 -20.94
N ALA A 134 7.73 -5.14 -21.38
CA ALA A 134 7.22 -6.15 -22.29
C ALA A 134 7.56 -5.89 -23.77
N LYS A 135 7.64 -4.63 -24.20
CA LYS A 135 7.92 -4.27 -25.60
C LYS A 135 9.36 -3.89 -25.85
N LEU A 136 9.97 -3.15 -24.93
CA LEU A 136 11.37 -2.70 -25.09
C LEU A 136 12.35 -3.64 -24.42
N ASN A 137 11.89 -4.72 -23.76
CA ASN A 137 12.71 -5.69 -23.04
C ASN A 137 13.68 -5.05 -22.03
N ILE A 138 13.28 -3.92 -21.42
CA ILE A 138 14.06 -3.27 -20.38
C ILE A 138 13.89 -4.07 -19.09
N GLN A 139 14.98 -4.27 -18.37
CA GLN A 139 14.92 -4.95 -17.07
C GLN A 139 13.91 -4.25 -16.15
N PRO A 140 12.99 -4.97 -15.47
CA PRO A 140 11.92 -4.37 -14.67
C PRO A 140 12.40 -3.35 -13.63
N MET A 141 13.51 -3.63 -12.95
CA MET A 141 14.09 -2.74 -11.96
C MET A 141 14.53 -1.39 -12.56
N VAL A 142 15.10 -1.41 -13.77
CA VAL A 142 15.56 -0.19 -14.47
C VAL A 142 14.36 0.60 -14.99
N ALA A 143 13.39 -0.07 -15.60
CA ALA A 143 12.16 0.58 -16.10
C ALA A 143 11.40 1.30 -14.98
N THR A 144 11.23 0.62 -13.84
CA THR A 144 10.50 1.19 -12.70
C THR A 144 11.27 2.29 -11.97
N LEU A 145 12.62 2.28 -12.02
CA LEU A 145 13.45 3.35 -11.48
C LEU A 145 13.26 4.67 -12.26
N ILE A 146 13.03 4.61 -13.58
CA ILE A 146 12.70 5.78 -14.39
C ILE A 146 11.42 6.42 -13.87
N LEU A 147 10.37 5.63 -13.66
CA LEU A 147 9.10 6.14 -13.15
C LEU A 147 9.19 6.56 -11.68
N PHE A 148 10.03 5.91 -10.87
CA PHE A 148 10.29 6.29 -9.48
C PHE A 148 10.79 7.73 -9.36
N THR A 149 11.72 8.14 -10.22
CA THR A 149 12.27 9.49 -10.24
C THR A 149 11.34 10.48 -10.93
N ALA A 150 10.85 10.15 -12.13
CA ALA A 150 9.96 11.01 -12.90
C ALA A 150 8.61 11.21 -12.20
N GLY A 151 8.03 10.17 -11.61
CA GLY A 151 6.71 10.23 -10.96
C GLY A 151 6.66 11.19 -9.78
N ARG A 152 7.73 11.32 -9.01
CA ARG A 152 7.83 12.33 -7.95
C ARG A 152 7.80 13.75 -8.51
N GLY A 153 8.54 14.01 -9.60
CA GLY A 153 8.51 15.29 -10.29
C GLY A 153 7.13 15.60 -10.87
N ILE A 154 6.47 14.60 -11.48
CA ILE A 154 5.11 14.73 -12.02
C ILE A 154 4.12 15.08 -10.91
N ALA A 155 4.18 14.39 -9.76
CA ALA A 155 3.32 14.69 -8.62
C ALA A 155 3.50 16.14 -8.11
N GLN A 156 4.75 16.60 -8.04
CA GLN A 156 5.07 17.99 -7.67
C GLN A 156 4.58 19.00 -8.71
N LEU A 157 4.69 18.69 -10.00
CA LEU A 157 4.16 19.55 -11.06
C LEU A 157 2.64 19.68 -10.97
N ILE A 158 1.92 18.57 -10.75
CA ILE A 158 0.47 18.55 -10.62
C ILE A 158 0.02 19.43 -9.44
N THR A 159 0.72 19.38 -8.33
CA THR A 159 0.38 20.14 -7.11
C THR A 159 1.06 21.51 -7.05
N SER A 160 1.82 21.91 -8.09
CA SER A 160 2.64 23.12 -8.10
C SER A 160 3.59 23.21 -6.89
N GLY A 161 4.08 22.05 -6.39
CA GLY A 161 4.93 21.95 -5.22
C GLY A 161 4.24 22.27 -3.89
N GLN A 162 2.91 22.48 -3.89
CA GLN A 162 2.14 22.80 -2.69
C GLN A 162 1.52 21.57 -2.05
N ILE A 163 1.37 21.61 -0.73
CA ILE A 163 0.64 20.58 0.01
C ILE A 163 -0.85 20.93 -0.03
N THR A 164 -1.65 20.08 -0.67
CA THR A 164 -3.11 20.30 -0.76
C THR A 164 -3.82 19.76 0.48
N TYR A 165 -4.60 20.61 1.13
CA TYR A 165 -5.38 20.27 2.32
C TYR A 165 -6.87 20.14 1.98
N VAL A 166 -7.40 18.90 1.96
CA VAL A 166 -8.82 18.61 1.77
C VAL A 166 -9.44 18.33 3.15
N ARG A 167 -10.13 19.32 3.73
CA ARG A 167 -10.70 19.26 5.10
C ARG A 167 -12.16 18.80 5.13
N VAL A 168 -12.61 18.10 4.13
CA VAL A 168 -14.01 17.67 3.99
C VAL A 168 -14.25 16.35 4.69
N GLY A 169 -15.37 16.26 5.45
CA GLY A 169 -15.72 15.06 6.23
C GLY A 169 -15.85 13.80 5.36
N SER A 170 -16.43 13.92 4.17
CA SER A 170 -16.59 12.79 3.23
C SER A 170 -15.25 12.21 2.74
N TYR A 171 -14.21 13.02 2.63
CA TYR A 171 -12.87 12.55 2.26
C TYR A 171 -12.18 11.84 3.43
N LYS A 172 -12.38 12.33 4.65
CA LYS A 172 -11.79 11.73 5.87
C LYS A 172 -12.27 10.31 6.15
N VAL A 173 -13.42 9.92 5.61
CA VAL A 173 -13.97 8.56 5.77
C VAL A 173 -13.03 7.50 5.22
N PHE A 174 -12.31 7.75 4.11
CA PHE A 174 -11.41 6.76 3.49
C PHE A 174 -10.19 6.42 4.36
N GLY A 175 -9.68 7.36 5.13
CA GLY A 175 -8.56 7.12 6.06
C GLY A 175 -8.99 6.99 7.52
N GLY A 176 -10.28 7.11 7.82
CA GLY A 176 -10.82 7.17 9.16
C GLY A 176 -11.90 6.13 9.45
N TYR A 177 -12.98 6.57 10.09
CA TYR A 177 -14.06 5.71 10.55
C TYR A 177 -15.39 6.08 9.87
N ILE A 178 -16.27 5.10 9.65
CA ILE A 178 -17.63 5.32 9.14
C ILE A 178 -18.60 5.25 10.30
N GLY A 179 -19.22 6.40 10.64
CA GLY A 179 -20.28 6.48 11.63
C GLY A 179 -19.91 5.86 12.98
N LYS A 180 -20.63 4.82 13.39
CA LYS A 180 -20.44 4.09 14.66
C LYS A 180 -19.63 2.80 14.51
N ILE A 181 -19.02 2.55 13.35
CA ILE A 181 -18.21 1.34 13.15
C ILE A 181 -16.89 1.53 13.91
N PRO A 182 -16.56 0.62 14.85
CA PRO A 182 -15.40 0.79 15.72
C PRO A 182 -14.04 0.62 15.01
N VAL A 183 -14.05 0.06 13.80
CA VAL A 183 -12.84 -0.30 13.05
C VAL A 183 -12.58 0.69 11.91
N PRO A 184 -11.32 1.11 11.66
CA PRO A 184 -10.96 2.00 10.54
C PRO A 184 -11.29 1.41 9.18
N VAL A 185 -11.75 2.25 8.24
CA VAL A 185 -12.13 1.86 6.87
C VAL A 185 -11.00 1.20 6.08
N PRO A 186 -9.73 1.64 6.15
CA PRO A 186 -8.63 0.99 5.42
C PRO A 186 -8.48 -0.49 5.71
N ILE A 187 -8.81 -0.96 6.91
CA ILE A 187 -8.74 -2.38 7.27
C ILE A 187 -9.76 -3.19 6.45
N PHE A 188 -10.99 -2.69 6.31
CA PHE A 188 -12.01 -3.35 5.48
C PHE A 188 -11.61 -3.35 4.01
N LEU A 189 -11.07 -2.23 3.51
CA LEU A 189 -10.57 -2.14 2.14
C LEU A 189 -9.44 -3.14 1.88
N ALA A 190 -8.51 -3.29 2.83
CA ALA A 190 -7.43 -4.27 2.70
C ALA A 190 -7.97 -5.71 2.63
N ILE A 191 -8.93 -6.07 3.48
CA ILE A 191 -9.56 -7.39 3.45
C ILE A 191 -10.26 -7.62 2.10
N ILE A 192 -11.03 -6.64 1.61
CA ILE A 192 -11.73 -6.74 0.33
C ILE A 192 -10.74 -6.93 -0.81
N VAL A 193 -9.64 -6.15 -0.86
CA VAL A 193 -8.61 -6.25 -1.90
C VAL A 193 -7.94 -7.61 -1.87
N VAL A 194 -7.55 -8.11 -0.69
CA VAL A 194 -6.95 -9.45 -0.54
C VAL A 194 -7.89 -10.54 -1.05
N LEU A 195 -9.17 -10.47 -0.68
CA LEU A 195 -10.18 -11.45 -1.14
C LEU A 195 -10.41 -11.37 -2.65
N LEU A 196 -10.50 -10.16 -3.22
CA LEU A 196 -10.66 -9.96 -4.67
C LEU A 196 -9.45 -10.51 -5.43
N VAL A 197 -8.23 -10.21 -4.99
CA VAL A 197 -7.03 -10.71 -5.62
C VAL A 197 -6.92 -12.24 -5.48
N HIS A 198 -7.27 -12.78 -4.33
CA HIS A 198 -7.33 -14.24 -4.14
C HIS A 198 -8.32 -14.89 -5.13
N LEU A 199 -9.52 -14.32 -5.29
CA LEU A 199 -10.51 -14.81 -6.25
C LEU A 199 -10.03 -14.69 -7.70
N VAL A 200 -9.40 -13.57 -8.06
CA VAL A 200 -8.82 -13.36 -9.40
C VAL A 200 -7.75 -14.42 -9.66
N LEU A 201 -6.79 -14.60 -8.76
CA LEU A 201 -5.72 -15.60 -8.91
C LEU A 201 -6.24 -17.03 -8.99
N LYS A 202 -7.31 -17.34 -8.23
CA LYS A 202 -7.90 -18.69 -8.23
C LYS A 202 -8.76 -18.98 -9.47
N LYS A 203 -9.45 -17.95 -10.01
CA LYS A 203 -10.40 -18.11 -11.13
C LYS A 203 -9.83 -17.75 -12.49
N THR A 204 -8.66 -17.08 -12.54
CA THR A 204 -8.02 -16.71 -13.81
C THR A 204 -6.73 -17.48 -14.02
N CYS A 205 -6.39 -17.74 -15.29
CA CYS A 205 -5.15 -18.43 -15.67
C CYS A 205 -3.88 -17.60 -15.47
N LEU A 206 -3.95 -16.44 -14.79
CA LEU A 206 -2.80 -15.57 -14.56
C LEU A 206 -1.64 -16.29 -13.85
N LEU A 207 -1.96 -17.26 -12.99
CA LEU A 207 -0.96 -18.04 -12.28
C LEU A 207 -0.23 -19.06 -13.20
N TYR A 208 -0.89 -19.50 -14.28
CA TYR A 208 -0.31 -20.46 -15.24
C TYR A 208 0.52 -19.76 -16.32
N THR A 209 0.31 -18.46 -16.53
CA THR A 209 1.08 -17.67 -17.51
C THR A 209 2.32 -17.01 -16.90
N SER A 210 2.49 -17.08 -15.57
CA SER A 210 3.72 -16.62 -14.94
C SER A 210 4.89 -17.54 -15.28
N PRO A 211 6.07 -17.00 -15.67
CA PRO A 211 7.23 -17.84 -15.99
C PRO A 211 7.62 -18.68 -14.76
N SER A 212 7.76 -19.99 -14.99
CA SER A 212 8.22 -20.91 -13.94
C SER A 212 9.63 -20.50 -13.49
N PRO A 213 9.98 -20.67 -12.21
CA PRO A 213 11.37 -20.50 -11.77
C PRO A 213 12.39 -21.36 -12.53
N ARG A 214 11.92 -22.40 -13.24
CA ARG A 214 12.74 -23.24 -14.12
C ARG A 214 13.02 -22.61 -15.48
N ASP A 215 12.15 -21.73 -15.96
CA ASP A 215 12.27 -21.09 -17.28
C ASP A 215 13.13 -19.81 -17.21
N MET A 216 13.52 -19.40 -15.99
CA MET A 216 14.37 -18.24 -15.72
C MET A 216 15.86 -18.59 -15.52
N ARG A 217 16.28 -19.84 -15.86
CA ARG A 217 17.68 -20.26 -15.81
C ARG A 217 18.30 -20.37 -17.19
#